data_85486e9eb5c043a023bb567e26b8caec
#
_entry.id   85486e9eb5c043a023bb567e26b8caec
#
_cell.length_a   1.000
_cell.length_b   1.000
_cell.length_c   1.000
_cell.angle_alpha   90.00
_cell.angle_beta   90.00
_cell.angle_gamma   90.00
#
_symmetry.space_group_name_H-M   'P 1'
#
loop_
_entity.id
_entity.type
_entity.pdbx_description
1 polymer ?
#
loop_
_entity_poly.entity_id
_entity_poly.type
_entity_poly.pdbx_seq_one_letter_code
_entity_poly.pdbx_strand_id
1 'polypeptide(L)'
;MLSARRTPNQDKCHPIAPIDASAESHSRLGMSTLGRLNIPILGSKMPNMGIRAKTSAAAQHTSLSAALFSNTQQRVLAFLFGQPERSFFATELIGLAGGGSGAVQRELKRLAESGLVTVTRLGNQKHYQANPQSPIFAELCGIVQKTVGLAEPLRAALMPFDKDIAAAFMYGSVAKRSDTAQSDIDLMVLSDSLEYADLFAALEEAATRLGRTVNPTIYTRQEFARRIKQKNAFVTRVLAQPKVWLIGGEDELAAR
;
A
#
# COMPACT_ATOMS: atom_id res chain seq x y z
N MET A 1 -29.36 -25.64 -45.44
CA MET A 1 -29.91 -24.32 -45.06
C MET A 1 -28.94 -23.70 -44.09
N LEU A 2 -28.22 -22.68 -44.56
CA LEU A 2 -27.23 -21.91 -43.81
C LEU A 2 -27.93 -20.95 -42.83
N SER A 3 -27.54 -20.90 -41.59
CA SER A 3 -27.92 -19.84 -40.68
C SER A 3 -26.67 -19.10 -40.20
N ALA A 4 -26.66 -17.81 -40.46
CA ALA A 4 -25.54 -16.88 -40.29
C ALA A 4 -25.27 -16.58 -38.82
N ARG A 5 -23.98 -16.62 -38.43
CA ARG A 5 -23.49 -16.10 -37.16
C ARG A 5 -23.32 -14.58 -37.27
N ARG A 6 -23.99 -13.86 -36.37
CA ARG A 6 -23.78 -12.42 -36.17
C ARG A 6 -22.60 -12.23 -35.19
N THR A 7 -21.63 -11.47 -35.62
CA THR A 7 -20.52 -10.93 -34.80
C THR A 7 -21.00 -9.69 -34.03
N PRO A 8 -20.61 -9.50 -32.76
CA PRO A 8 -20.88 -8.26 -32.05
C PRO A 8 -19.88 -7.15 -32.45
N ASN A 9 -20.44 -5.99 -32.54
CA ASN A 9 -19.93 -4.69 -32.91
C ASN A 9 -18.78 -4.24 -32.01
N GLN A 10 -17.67 -3.81 -32.61
CA GLN A 10 -16.58 -3.14 -31.94
C GLN A 10 -16.93 -1.65 -31.84
N ASP A 11 -17.37 -1.20 -30.69
CA ASP A 11 -17.52 0.23 -30.42
C ASP A 11 -16.17 0.89 -30.15
N LYS A 12 -15.88 1.85 -30.99
CA LYS A 12 -14.66 2.66 -31.07
C LYS A 12 -14.60 3.62 -29.88
N CYS A 13 -13.61 3.46 -29.03
CA CYS A 13 -13.19 4.51 -28.12
C CYS A 13 -12.46 5.61 -28.89
N HIS A 14 -12.98 6.83 -28.86
CA HIS A 14 -12.31 8.02 -29.38
C HIS A 14 -11.30 8.52 -28.35
N PRO A 15 -10.08 8.93 -28.78
CA PRO A 15 -9.12 9.54 -27.88
C PRO A 15 -9.48 11.00 -27.60
N ILE A 16 -9.41 11.37 -26.31
CA ILE A 16 -9.53 12.75 -25.86
C ILE A 16 -8.23 13.49 -26.19
N ALA A 17 -8.36 14.63 -26.89
CA ALA A 17 -7.25 15.48 -27.30
C ALA A 17 -6.59 16.18 -26.10
N PRO A 18 -5.27 16.51 -26.18
CA PRO A 18 -4.57 17.22 -25.13
C PRO A 18 -4.93 18.70 -25.11
N ILE A 19 -5.07 19.26 -23.91
CA ILE A 19 -5.28 20.69 -23.68
C ILE A 19 -3.93 21.39 -23.80
N ASP A 20 -3.86 22.30 -24.72
CA ASP A 20 -2.73 23.16 -25.05
C ASP A 20 -2.51 24.23 -23.94
N ALA A 21 -1.30 24.30 -23.41
CA ALA A 21 -0.87 25.34 -22.51
C ALA A 21 0.18 26.23 -23.18
N SER A 22 -0.27 27.29 -23.83
CA SER A 22 0.60 28.37 -24.32
C SER A 22 -0.04 29.74 -24.08
N ALA A 23 0.66 30.56 -23.32
CA ALA A 23 0.78 32.03 -23.43
C ALA A 23 1.69 32.47 -22.27
N GLU A 24 2.99 32.82 -22.44
CA GLU A 24 3.53 34.11 -22.90
C GLU A 24 2.91 35.32 -22.18
N SER A 25 3.60 36.31 -21.71
CA SER A 25 4.99 36.81 -21.86
C SER A 25 5.12 38.08 -21.04
N HIS A 26 6.39 38.46 -20.75
CA HIS A 26 6.94 39.84 -20.67
C HIS A 26 6.39 40.78 -19.58
N SER A 27 7.25 41.29 -18.72
CA SER A 27 8.11 42.45 -19.07
C SER A 27 9.03 42.90 -17.93
N ARG A 28 10.07 43.48 -18.40
CA ARG A 28 11.27 44.00 -17.75
C ARG A 28 11.04 45.32 -16.99
N LEU A 29 12.08 45.64 -16.19
CA LEU A 29 12.70 46.93 -15.91
C LEU A 29 12.21 47.73 -14.68
N GLY A 30 13.22 48.07 -13.87
CA GLY A 30 13.20 49.23 -12.98
C GLY A 30 14.29 49.19 -11.92
N MET A 31 15.58 49.41 -12.29
CA MET A 31 16.62 49.86 -11.37
C MET A 31 16.34 51.31 -10.96
N SER A 32 16.39 51.66 -9.66
CA SER A 32 16.82 52.99 -9.24
C SER A 32 17.16 53.05 -7.74
N THR A 33 18.42 53.21 -7.43
CA THR A 33 19.11 54.26 -6.69
C THR A 33 18.82 54.48 -5.20
N LEU A 34 19.83 54.16 -4.41
CA LEU A 34 20.45 54.88 -3.29
C LEU A 34 19.58 55.88 -2.47
N GLY A 35 19.49 55.59 -1.18
CA GLY A 35 19.17 56.56 -0.12
C GLY A 35 19.69 56.05 1.22
N ARG A 36 20.92 56.48 1.60
CA ARG A 36 21.43 56.32 2.97
C ARG A 36 20.68 57.27 3.87
N LEU A 37 19.97 56.78 4.85
CA LEU A 37 19.51 57.57 5.98
C LEU A 37 20.12 57.01 7.26
N ASN A 38 20.92 57.85 7.88
CA ASN A 38 21.57 57.68 9.17
C ASN A 38 20.55 58.00 10.26
N ILE A 39 20.21 57.06 11.16
CA ILE A 39 19.34 57.32 12.30
C ILE A 39 20.05 56.83 13.57
N PRO A 40 20.07 57.59 14.67
CA PRO A 40 20.89 57.34 15.84
C PRO A 40 20.34 56.23 16.72
N ILE A 41 21.29 55.54 17.34
CA ILE A 41 21.04 54.48 18.32
C ILE A 41 20.45 55.08 19.59
N LEU A 42 19.19 54.79 19.86
CA LEU A 42 18.63 54.98 21.20
C LEU A 42 18.25 53.60 21.76
N GLY A 43 18.92 53.26 22.85
CA GLY A 43 18.70 52.01 23.54
C GLY A 43 17.28 51.87 24.07
N SER A 44 16.59 50.84 23.66
CA SER A 44 15.39 50.37 24.34
C SER A 44 15.42 48.82 24.42
N LYS A 45 15.26 48.33 25.65
CA LYS A 45 15.09 46.96 26.02
C LYS A 45 14.06 46.28 25.10
N MET A 46 14.50 45.37 24.26
CA MET A 46 13.60 44.49 23.51
C MET A 46 12.97 43.47 24.45
N PRO A 47 11.64 43.29 24.48
CA PRO A 47 11.03 42.15 25.12
C PRO A 47 11.34 40.91 24.29
N ASN A 48 11.71 39.87 25.00
CA ASN A 48 12.03 38.56 24.45
C ASN A 48 10.78 37.94 23.76
N MET A 49 10.61 38.24 22.49
CA MET A 49 9.58 37.65 21.67
C MET A 49 10.08 36.24 21.25
N GLY A 50 9.74 35.24 22.06
CA GLY A 50 9.95 33.88 21.74
C GLY A 50 9.36 33.57 20.36
N ILE A 51 10.20 33.45 19.37
CA ILE A 51 9.85 32.88 18.06
C ILE A 51 9.46 31.45 18.34
N ARG A 52 8.17 31.19 18.56
CA ARG A 52 7.61 29.86 18.39
C ARG A 52 7.86 29.48 16.93
N ALA A 53 8.89 28.66 16.73
CA ALA A 53 9.03 27.95 15.49
C ALA A 53 7.68 27.26 15.25
N LYS A 54 6.93 27.73 14.25
CA LYS A 54 5.81 26.98 13.69
C LYS A 54 6.44 25.70 13.16
N THR A 55 6.34 24.64 13.94
CA THR A 55 6.59 23.27 13.47
C THR A 55 5.68 23.13 12.27
N SER A 56 6.28 23.09 11.09
CA SER A 56 5.59 22.76 9.85
C SER A 56 4.86 21.46 10.14
N ALA A 57 3.53 21.52 10.21
CA ALA A 57 2.70 20.33 10.26
C ALA A 57 3.05 19.56 8.99
N ALA A 58 3.85 18.50 9.16
CA ALA A 58 4.10 17.55 8.09
C ALA A 58 2.71 17.14 7.59
N ALA A 59 2.43 17.39 6.31
CA ALA A 59 1.17 17.03 5.69
C ALA A 59 0.95 15.56 5.98
N GLN A 60 -0.06 15.26 6.78
CA GLN A 60 -0.42 13.87 7.10
C GLN A 60 -1.02 13.30 5.83
N HIS A 61 -0.19 12.64 5.04
CA HIS A 61 -0.64 11.94 3.85
C HIS A 61 -1.55 10.79 4.31
N THR A 62 -2.83 10.90 3.99
CA THR A 62 -3.79 9.81 4.18
C THR A 62 -3.45 8.70 3.18
N SER A 63 -3.27 7.46 3.63
CA SER A 63 -3.00 6.34 2.72
C SER A 63 -4.19 6.10 1.78
N LEU A 64 -3.94 5.50 0.60
CA LEU A 64 -4.99 5.15 -0.35
C LEU A 64 -6.11 4.35 0.30
N SER A 65 -5.75 3.36 1.12
CA SER A 65 -6.71 2.53 1.82
C SER A 65 -7.53 3.32 2.85
N ALA A 66 -6.90 4.23 3.59
CA ALA A 66 -7.57 5.05 4.60
C ALA A 66 -8.49 6.12 3.98
N ALA A 67 -8.18 6.59 2.76
CA ALA A 67 -9.04 7.50 2.02
C ALA A 67 -10.33 6.82 1.53
N LEU A 68 -10.29 5.52 1.23
CA LEU A 68 -11.43 4.78 0.67
C LEU A 68 -12.23 4.02 1.74
N PHE A 69 -11.57 3.49 2.76
CA PHE A 69 -12.16 2.55 3.71
C PHE A 69 -11.80 2.87 5.16
N SER A 70 -12.76 2.72 6.07
CA SER A 70 -12.49 2.73 7.50
C SER A 70 -11.59 1.54 7.90
N ASN A 71 -10.91 1.63 9.04
CA ASN A 71 -9.98 0.59 9.50
C ASN A 71 -10.62 -0.82 9.58
N THR A 72 -11.88 -0.92 10.00
CA THR A 72 -12.59 -2.22 10.04
C THR A 72 -12.89 -2.73 8.64
N GLN A 73 -13.31 -1.84 7.73
CA GLN A 73 -13.57 -2.18 6.33
C GLN A 73 -12.31 -2.68 5.64
N GLN A 74 -11.18 -1.97 5.80
CA GLN A 74 -9.90 -2.39 5.23
C GLN A 74 -9.57 -3.84 5.60
N ARG A 75 -9.70 -4.18 6.88
CA ARG A 75 -9.36 -5.51 7.38
C ARG A 75 -10.30 -6.59 6.85
N VAL A 76 -11.61 -6.35 6.90
CA VAL A 76 -12.62 -7.30 6.43
C VAL A 76 -12.53 -7.50 4.92
N LEU A 77 -12.41 -6.42 4.15
CA LEU A 77 -12.30 -6.48 2.69
C LEU A 77 -10.99 -7.14 2.23
N ALA A 78 -9.87 -6.92 2.95
CA ALA A 78 -8.58 -7.56 2.65
C ALA A 78 -8.68 -9.09 2.66
N PHE A 79 -9.46 -9.68 3.56
CA PHE A 79 -9.67 -11.13 3.58
C PHE A 79 -10.70 -11.57 2.53
N LEU A 80 -11.86 -10.94 2.48
CA LEU A 80 -12.94 -11.39 1.60
C LEU A 80 -12.65 -11.19 0.12
N PHE A 81 -12.14 -10.01 -0.26
CA PHE A 81 -11.88 -9.67 -1.66
C PHE A 81 -10.39 -9.80 -2.06
N GLY A 82 -9.50 -9.95 -1.08
CA GLY A 82 -8.11 -10.36 -1.33
C GLY A 82 -7.99 -11.86 -1.62
N GLN A 83 -8.90 -12.67 -1.06
CA GLN A 83 -9.00 -14.13 -1.26
C GLN A 83 -10.45 -14.51 -1.63
N PRO A 84 -10.96 -14.08 -2.79
CA PRO A 84 -12.38 -14.15 -3.11
C PRO A 84 -12.93 -15.58 -3.24
N GLU A 85 -12.07 -16.54 -3.55
CA GLU A 85 -12.45 -17.96 -3.66
C GLU A 85 -12.64 -18.63 -2.28
N ARG A 86 -12.17 -17.98 -1.21
CA ARG A 86 -12.25 -18.51 0.14
C ARG A 86 -13.49 -18.03 0.87
N SER A 87 -14.17 -18.94 1.55
CA SER A 87 -15.22 -18.61 2.52
C SER A 87 -14.65 -18.59 3.93
N PHE A 88 -15.15 -17.68 4.74
CA PHE A 88 -14.70 -17.46 6.12
C PHE A 88 -15.91 -17.48 7.06
N PHE A 89 -15.81 -18.10 8.23
CA PHE A 89 -16.83 -17.94 9.23
C PHE A 89 -16.60 -16.69 10.10
N ALA A 90 -17.68 -16.17 10.69
CA ALA A 90 -17.67 -14.88 11.38
C ALA A 90 -16.60 -14.79 12.48
N THR A 91 -16.44 -15.85 13.29
CA THR A 91 -15.44 -15.88 14.38
C THR A 91 -14.01 -15.88 13.85
N GLU A 92 -13.75 -16.52 12.73
CA GLU A 92 -12.45 -16.48 12.04
C GLU A 92 -12.13 -15.06 11.58
N LEU A 93 -13.06 -14.40 10.86
CA LEU A 93 -12.87 -13.02 10.41
C LEU A 93 -12.69 -12.04 11.57
N ILE A 94 -13.37 -12.24 12.70
CA ILE A 94 -13.18 -11.43 13.90
C ILE A 94 -11.75 -11.60 14.44
N GLY A 95 -11.26 -12.82 14.50
CA GLY A 95 -9.89 -13.12 14.93
C GLY A 95 -8.85 -12.53 13.98
N LEU A 96 -9.00 -12.77 12.70
CA LEU A 96 -8.06 -12.31 11.65
C LEU A 96 -8.07 -10.78 11.50
N ALA A 97 -9.25 -10.15 11.51
CA ALA A 97 -9.38 -8.71 11.36
C ALA A 97 -8.84 -7.94 12.57
N GLY A 98 -8.74 -8.55 13.74
CA GLY A 98 -8.20 -7.91 14.94
C GLY A 98 -8.92 -6.58 15.24
N GLY A 99 -10.03 -6.61 15.91
CA GLY A 99 -10.84 -5.43 16.23
C GLY A 99 -12.03 -5.82 17.09
N GLY A 100 -12.85 -4.85 17.48
CA GLY A 100 -14.05 -5.16 18.26
C GLY A 100 -15.00 -6.05 17.45
N SER A 101 -15.40 -7.20 18.00
CA SER A 101 -16.28 -8.19 17.35
C SER A 101 -17.55 -7.56 16.77
N GLY A 102 -18.14 -6.61 17.49
CA GLY A 102 -19.34 -5.88 17.02
C GLY A 102 -19.11 -5.01 15.79
N ALA A 103 -17.91 -4.46 15.61
CA ALA A 103 -17.60 -3.66 14.40
C ALA A 103 -17.48 -4.56 13.17
N VAL A 104 -16.79 -5.71 13.29
CA VAL A 104 -16.67 -6.69 12.21
C VAL A 104 -18.05 -7.27 11.86
N GLN A 105 -18.87 -7.63 12.85
CA GLN A 105 -20.22 -8.16 12.60
C GLN A 105 -21.13 -7.15 11.87
N ARG A 106 -21.09 -5.87 12.25
CA ARG A 106 -21.83 -4.81 11.54
C ARG A 106 -21.39 -4.68 10.09
N GLU A 107 -20.08 -4.75 9.86
CA GLU A 107 -19.55 -4.67 8.49
C GLU A 107 -19.93 -5.89 7.65
N LEU A 108 -19.82 -7.10 8.19
CA LEU A 108 -20.27 -8.32 7.52
C LEU A 108 -21.76 -8.29 7.19
N LYS A 109 -22.58 -7.80 8.13
CA LYS A 109 -24.02 -7.61 7.88
C LYS A 109 -24.27 -6.64 6.73
N ARG A 110 -23.60 -5.47 6.74
CA ARG A 110 -23.72 -4.45 5.69
C ARG A 110 -23.32 -5.00 4.30
N LEU A 111 -22.20 -5.73 4.23
CA LEU A 111 -21.73 -6.34 2.98
C LEU A 111 -22.67 -7.43 2.46
N ALA A 112 -23.27 -8.21 3.36
CA ALA A 112 -24.26 -9.22 3.01
C ALA A 112 -25.59 -8.60 2.52
N GLU A 113 -26.09 -7.58 3.22
CA GLU A 113 -27.32 -6.86 2.85
C GLU A 113 -27.20 -6.13 1.50
N SER A 114 -26.00 -5.65 1.17
CA SER A 114 -25.72 -5.03 -0.14
C SER A 114 -25.49 -6.04 -1.27
N GLY A 115 -25.45 -7.33 -1.01
CA GLY A 115 -25.16 -8.37 -2.01
C GLY A 115 -23.71 -8.44 -2.46
N LEU A 116 -22.80 -7.70 -1.81
CA LEU A 116 -21.35 -7.79 -2.09
C LEU A 116 -20.73 -9.08 -1.56
N VAL A 117 -21.35 -9.68 -0.55
CA VAL A 117 -20.91 -10.90 0.10
C VAL A 117 -22.07 -11.89 0.17
N THR A 118 -21.82 -13.13 -0.19
CA THR A 118 -22.77 -14.24 0.00
C THR A 118 -22.63 -14.81 1.41
N VAL A 119 -23.75 -15.25 1.97
CA VAL A 119 -23.78 -15.88 3.29
C VAL A 119 -24.36 -17.29 3.15
N THR A 120 -23.56 -18.31 3.43
CA THR A 120 -23.99 -19.69 3.45
C THR A 120 -23.97 -20.22 4.87
N ARG A 121 -24.98 -21.01 5.25
CA ARG A 121 -25.03 -21.69 6.55
C ARG A 121 -24.51 -23.11 6.40
N LEU A 122 -23.47 -23.45 7.18
CA LEU A 122 -22.96 -24.79 7.33
C LEU A 122 -23.11 -25.19 8.82
N GLY A 123 -24.10 -26.02 9.12
CA GLY A 123 -24.51 -26.31 10.49
C GLY A 123 -24.95 -25.04 11.22
N ASN A 124 -24.36 -24.76 12.37
CA ASN A 124 -24.65 -23.58 13.19
C ASN A 124 -23.80 -22.34 12.83
N GLN A 125 -22.92 -22.45 11.82
CA GLN A 125 -22.01 -21.36 11.46
C GLN A 125 -22.43 -20.67 10.16
N LYS A 126 -22.28 -19.33 10.15
CA LYS A 126 -22.42 -18.51 8.95
C LYS A 126 -21.06 -18.35 8.31
N HIS A 127 -20.98 -18.71 7.02
CA HIS A 127 -19.82 -18.52 6.17
C HIS A 127 -20.06 -17.33 5.25
N TYR A 128 -19.08 -16.49 5.13
CA TYR A 128 -19.08 -15.28 4.31
C TYR A 128 -18.04 -15.42 3.21
N GLN A 129 -18.41 -15.11 1.98
CA GLN A 129 -17.55 -15.14 0.81
C GLN A 129 -17.86 -13.96 -0.09
N ALA A 130 -16.86 -13.38 -0.77
CA ALA A 130 -17.09 -12.38 -1.79
C ALA A 130 -18.06 -12.92 -2.86
N ASN A 131 -19.03 -12.11 -3.28
CA ASN A 131 -20.05 -12.53 -4.21
C ASN A 131 -19.59 -12.30 -5.67
N PRO A 132 -19.25 -13.36 -6.44
CA PRO A 132 -18.81 -13.21 -7.81
C PRO A 132 -19.89 -12.72 -8.77
N GLN A 133 -21.17 -12.77 -8.35
CA GLN A 133 -22.31 -12.27 -9.13
C GLN A 133 -22.59 -10.77 -8.87
N SER A 134 -21.84 -10.15 -7.96
CA SER A 134 -21.95 -8.70 -7.75
C SER A 134 -21.48 -7.95 -8.99
N PRO A 135 -22.22 -6.92 -9.46
CA PRO A 135 -21.86 -6.18 -10.67
C PRO A 135 -20.52 -5.41 -10.56
N ILE A 136 -20.01 -5.22 -9.34
CA ILE A 136 -18.73 -4.53 -9.08
C ILE A 136 -17.68 -5.46 -8.45
N PHE A 137 -17.87 -6.78 -8.59
CA PHE A 137 -16.98 -7.76 -7.97
C PHE A 137 -15.53 -7.61 -8.43
N ALA A 138 -15.29 -7.55 -9.73
CA ALA A 138 -13.95 -7.46 -10.30
C ALA A 138 -13.24 -6.14 -9.91
N GLU A 139 -13.99 -5.03 -9.95
CA GLU A 139 -13.49 -3.72 -9.59
C GLU A 139 -13.12 -3.66 -8.10
N LEU A 140 -13.98 -4.21 -7.24
CA LEU A 140 -13.73 -4.22 -5.80
C LEU A 140 -12.54 -5.11 -5.43
N CYS A 141 -12.41 -6.28 -6.06
CA CYS A 141 -11.20 -7.11 -5.93
C CYS A 141 -9.95 -6.34 -6.36
N GLY A 142 -10.01 -5.64 -7.50
CA GLY A 142 -8.91 -4.83 -8.01
C GLY A 142 -8.52 -3.69 -7.06
N ILE A 143 -9.49 -2.96 -6.53
CA ILE A 143 -9.26 -1.88 -5.56
C ILE A 143 -8.63 -2.45 -4.27
N VAL A 144 -9.21 -3.52 -3.74
CA VAL A 144 -8.71 -4.15 -2.51
C VAL A 144 -7.28 -4.66 -2.69
N GLN A 145 -6.98 -5.36 -3.78
CA GLN A 145 -5.64 -5.84 -4.07
C GLN A 145 -4.60 -4.72 -4.15
N LYS A 146 -4.97 -3.59 -4.76
CA LYS A 146 -4.07 -2.43 -4.95
C LYS A 146 -3.92 -1.55 -3.71
N THR A 147 -4.76 -1.72 -2.69
CA THR A 147 -4.77 -0.85 -1.51
C THR A 147 -4.47 -1.59 -0.20
N VAL A 148 -5.25 -2.60 0.14
CA VAL A 148 -5.15 -3.32 1.42
C VAL A 148 -4.69 -4.77 1.25
N GLY A 149 -4.85 -5.35 0.07
CA GLY A 149 -4.54 -6.73 -0.26
C GLY A 149 -3.18 -6.93 -0.95
N LEU A 150 -2.23 -6.00 -0.79
CA LEU A 150 -0.91 -6.05 -1.44
C LEU A 150 -0.11 -7.32 -1.10
N ALA A 151 -0.35 -7.90 0.06
CA ALA A 151 0.42 -9.04 0.54
C ALA A 151 0.17 -10.33 -0.27
N GLU A 152 -1.07 -10.60 -0.67
CA GLU A 152 -1.41 -11.88 -1.33
C GLU A 152 -0.76 -12.04 -2.73
N PRO A 153 -0.81 -11.04 -3.64
CA PRO A 153 -0.12 -11.16 -4.91
C PRO A 153 1.40 -11.37 -4.75
N LEU A 154 2.00 -10.70 -3.76
CA LEU A 154 3.44 -10.86 -3.49
C LEU A 154 3.75 -12.24 -2.87
N ARG A 155 2.92 -12.75 -1.95
CA ARG A 155 3.06 -14.12 -1.44
C ARG A 155 2.97 -15.15 -2.57
N ALA A 156 1.98 -15.02 -3.45
CA ALA A 156 1.82 -15.91 -4.58
C ALA A 156 3.05 -15.91 -5.50
N ALA A 157 3.65 -14.74 -5.75
CA ALA A 157 4.87 -14.62 -6.53
C ALA A 157 6.09 -15.27 -5.84
N LEU A 158 6.15 -15.24 -4.51
CA LEU A 158 7.24 -15.85 -3.74
C LEU A 158 7.07 -17.33 -3.46
N MET A 159 5.87 -17.90 -3.63
CA MET A 159 5.57 -19.32 -3.34
C MET A 159 6.51 -20.32 -4.00
N PRO A 160 6.95 -20.15 -5.28
CA PRO A 160 7.91 -21.08 -5.89
C PRO A 160 9.23 -21.18 -5.14
N PHE A 161 9.59 -20.15 -4.38
CA PHE A 161 10.86 -20.02 -3.64
C PHE A 161 10.69 -20.15 -2.12
N ASP A 162 9.52 -20.58 -1.64
CA ASP A 162 9.19 -20.62 -0.20
C ASP A 162 10.24 -21.38 0.63
N LYS A 163 10.80 -22.47 0.08
CA LYS A 163 11.85 -23.27 0.75
C LYS A 163 13.22 -22.59 0.81
N ASP A 164 13.48 -21.67 -0.10
CA ASP A 164 14.73 -20.93 -0.22
C ASP A 164 14.72 -19.62 0.55
N ILE A 165 13.51 -19.12 0.91
CA ILE A 165 13.32 -17.86 1.60
C ILE A 165 13.15 -18.11 3.11
N ALA A 166 14.08 -17.61 3.90
CA ALA A 166 13.97 -17.65 5.37
C ALA A 166 12.95 -16.63 5.88
N ALA A 167 12.93 -15.43 5.30
CA ALA A 167 11.97 -14.38 5.64
C ALA A 167 11.73 -13.45 4.46
N ALA A 168 10.48 -12.99 4.31
CA ALA A 168 10.12 -11.93 3.38
C ALA A 168 9.07 -11.01 3.99
N PHE A 169 9.26 -9.69 3.87
CA PHE A 169 8.31 -8.71 4.41
C PHE A 169 8.35 -7.38 3.64
N MET A 170 7.20 -6.73 3.54
CA MET A 170 7.10 -5.34 3.08
C MET A 170 7.45 -4.39 4.22
N TYR A 171 8.12 -3.28 3.90
CA TYR A 171 8.45 -2.20 4.82
C TYR A 171 8.17 -0.83 4.16
N GLY A 172 8.65 0.27 4.73
CA GLY A 172 8.50 1.60 4.13
C GLY A 172 7.11 2.20 4.26
N SER A 173 6.66 2.92 3.25
CA SER A 173 5.40 3.67 3.26
C SER A 173 4.17 2.77 3.35
N VAL A 174 4.18 1.64 2.64
CA VAL A 174 3.09 0.65 2.66
C VAL A 174 2.87 0.08 4.05
N ALA A 175 3.93 -0.39 4.70
CA ALA A 175 3.84 -0.96 6.05
C ALA A 175 3.46 0.08 7.11
N LYS A 176 3.84 1.35 6.92
CA LYS A 176 3.45 2.49 7.77
C LYS A 176 2.03 2.99 7.49
N ARG A 177 1.36 2.51 6.43
CA ARG A 177 0.08 3.02 5.95
C ARG A 177 0.12 4.52 5.63
N SER A 178 1.21 4.98 5.04
CA SER A 178 1.41 6.36 4.58
C SER A 178 1.67 6.42 3.07
N ASP A 179 1.39 5.33 2.36
CA ASP A 179 1.58 5.19 0.92
C ASP A 179 0.56 6.01 0.13
N THR A 180 1.00 6.48 -1.02
CA THR A 180 0.19 7.18 -2.01
C THR A 180 0.12 6.37 -3.30
N ALA A 181 -0.62 6.86 -4.31
CA ALA A 181 -0.72 6.22 -5.62
C ALA A 181 0.64 6.07 -6.33
N GLN A 182 1.61 6.91 -6.00
CA GLN A 182 2.95 6.91 -6.59
C GLN A 182 4.00 6.18 -5.73
N SER A 183 3.60 5.66 -4.57
CA SER A 183 4.54 4.97 -3.68
C SER A 183 4.88 3.59 -4.22
N ASP A 184 6.17 3.27 -4.26
CA ASP A 184 6.66 1.93 -4.54
C ASP A 184 6.40 0.98 -3.36
N ILE A 185 6.49 -0.31 -3.62
CA ILE A 185 6.40 -1.36 -2.60
C ILE A 185 7.83 -1.81 -2.27
N ASP A 186 8.30 -1.46 -1.09
CA ASP A 186 9.60 -1.91 -0.61
C ASP A 186 9.49 -3.33 -0.03
N LEU A 187 10.26 -4.27 -0.57
CA LEU A 187 10.26 -5.68 -0.18
C LEU A 187 11.65 -6.10 0.31
N MET A 188 11.74 -6.64 1.51
CA MET A 188 12.93 -7.30 2.04
C MET A 188 12.79 -8.81 1.92
N VAL A 189 13.84 -9.47 1.42
CA VAL A 189 13.92 -10.93 1.33
C VAL A 189 15.23 -11.40 1.93
N LEU A 190 15.17 -12.41 2.79
CA LEU A 190 16.33 -13.11 3.34
C LEU A 190 16.40 -14.51 2.73
N SER A 191 17.41 -14.75 1.93
CA SER A 191 17.68 -16.05 1.30
C SER A 191 19.17 -16.28 1.11
N ASP A 192 19.61 -17.50 1.31
CA ASP A 192 21.01 -17.87 1.10
C ASP A 192 21.26 -18.45 -0.31
N SER A 193 20.18 -18.78 -1.07
CA SER A 193 20.27 -19.46 -2.37
C SER A 193 19.59 -18.72 -3.52
N LEU A 194 18.60 -17.86 -3.24
CA LEU A 194 17.83 -17.16 -4.27
C LEU A 194 18.63 -16.00 -4.86
N GLU A 195 18.75 -15.96 -6.18
CA GLU A 195 19.39 -14.87 -6.89
C GLU A 195 18.44 -13.68 -7.10
N TYR A 196 19.03 -12.47 -7.20
CA TYR A 196 18.26 -11.24 -7.41
C TYR A 196 17.45 -11.27 -8.72
N ALA A 197 18.03 -11.85 -9.79
CA ALA A 197 17.37 -11.93 -11.10
C ALA A 197 16.09 -12.79 -11.05
N ASP A 198 16.15 -13.94 -10.36
CA ASP A 198 15.01 -14.85 -10.21
C ASP A 198 13.91 -14.20 -9.36
N LEU A 199 14.30 -13.55 -8.25
CA LEU A 199 13.37 -12.80 -7.41
C LEU A 199 12.69 -11.68 -8.19
N PHE A 200 13.46 -10.90 -8.96
CA PHE A 200 12.93 -9.78 -9.74
C PHE A 200 11.93 -10.28 -10.80
N ALA A 201 12.29 -11.32 -11.54
CA ALA A 201 11.41 -11.91 -12.56
C ALA A 201 10.10 -12.43 -11.95
N ALA A 202 10.16 -13.08 -10.78
CA ALA A 202 8.97 -13.55 -10.09
C ALA A 202 8.03 -12.42 -9.64
N LEU A 203 8.58 -11.27 -9.30
CA LEU A 203 7.81 -10.11 -8.82
C LEU A 203 7.23 -9.26 -9.95
N GLU A 204 7.68 -9.41 -11.20
CA GLU A 204 7.27 -8.56 -12.35
C GLU A 204 5.77 -8.67 -12.63
N GLU A 205 5.22 -9.90 -12.63
CA GLU A 205 3.78 -10.12 -12.81
C GLU A 205 2.97 -9.51 -11.66
N ALA A 206 3.43 -9.71 -10.42
CA ALA A 206 2.78 -9.12 -9.25
C ALA A 206 2.80 -7.58 -9.31
N ALA A 207 3.93 -6.98 -9.68
CA ALA A 207 4.07 -5.53 -9.85
C ALA A 207 3.08 -4.99 -10.91
N THR A 208 2.99 -5.66 -12.05
CA THR A 208 2.04 -5.33 -13.13
C THR A 208 0.60 -5.42 -12.65
N ARG A 209 0.22 -6.50 -11.97
CA ARG A 209 -1.12 -6.71 -11.41
C ARG A 209 -1.49 -5.66 -10.38
N LEU A 210 -0.54 -5.29 -9.51
CA LEU A 210 -0.73 -4.26 -8.48
C LEU A 210 -0.71 -2.84 -9.06
N GLY A 211 -0.16 -2.65 -10.26
CA GLY A 211 0.05 -1.35 -10.89
C GLY A 211 1.03 -0.48 -10.12
N ARG A 212 2.02 -1.09 -9.45
CA ARG A 212 3.03 -0.43 -8.61
C ARG A 212 4.38 -1.11 -8.76
N THR A 213 5.44 -0.33 -8.75
CA THR A 213 6.81 -0.85 -8.71
C THR A 213 7.05 -1.61 -7.41
N VAL A 214 7.65 -2.79 -7.52
CA VAL A 214 8.16 -3.55 -6.36
C VAL A 214 9.67 -3.44 -6.35
N ASN A 215 10.23 -2.92 -5.25
CA ASN A 215 11.66 -2.75 -5.04
C ASN A 215 12.19 -3.84 -4.09
N PRO A 216 12.66 -4.98 -4.60
CA PRO A 216 13.20 -6.03 -3.75
C PRO A 216 14.61 -5.69 -3.28
N THR A 217 14.87 -5.91 -2.00
CA THR A 217 16.18 -5.95 -1.38
C THR A 217 16.42 -7.36 -0.87
N ILE A 218 17.43 -8.05 -1.40
CA ILE A 218 17.78 -9.41 -0.96
C ILE A 218 19.10 -9.40 -0.20
N TYR A 219 19.16 -10.13 0.90
CA TYR A 219 20.37 -10.39 1.67
C TYR A 219 20.44 -11.87 2.03
N THR A 220 21.67 -12.39 2.14
CA THR A 220 21.87 -13.66 2.86
C THR A 220 21.66 -13.43 4.36
N ARG A 221 21.32 -14.50 5.09
CA ARG A 221 21.21 -14.43 6.56
C ARG A 221 22.50 -13.93 7.20
N GLN A 222 23.66 -14.38 6.70
CA GLN A 222 24.96 -13.95 7.19
C GLN A 222 25.21 -12.45 6.93
N GLU A 223 24.90 -11.97 5.72
CA GLU A 223 25.09 -10.55 5.39
C GLU A 223 24.16 -9.67 6.22
N PHE A 224 22.90 -10.06 6.38
CA PHE A 224 21.94 -9.32 7.19
C PHE A 224 22.39 -9.22 8.65
N ALA A 225 22.82 -10.34 9.26
CA ALA A 225 23.36 -10.39 10.61
C ALA A 225 24.61 -9.49 10.77
N ARG A 226 25.51 -9.51 9.79
CA ARG A 226 26.69 -8.64 9.76
C ARG A 226 26.29 -7.17 9.74
N ARG A 227 25.31 -6.79 8.92
CA ARG A 227 24.80 -5.41 8.83
C ARG A 227 24.14 -4.95 10.12
N ILE A 228 23.43 -5.83 10.83
CA ILE A 228 22.89 -5.54 12.17
C ILE A 228 24.04 -5.25 13.15
N LYS A 229 25.05 -6.13 13.23
CA LYS A 229 26.21 -5.95 14.13
C LYS A 229 26.97 -4.65 13.85
N GLN A 230 27.07 -4.27 12.58
CA GLN A 230 27.71 -3.02 12.14
C GLN A 230 26.83 -1.77 12.32
N LYS A 231 25.61 -1.91 12.86
CA LYS A 231 24.62 -0.83 13.00
C LYS A 231 24.39 -0.08 11.67
N ASN A 232 24.32 -0.82 10.56
CA ASN A 232 24.06 -0.25 9.25
C ASN A 232 22.78 0.59 9.29
N ALA A 233 22.87 1.85 8.86
CA ALA A 233 21.78 2.83 8.96
C ALA A 233 20.49 2.39 8.25
N PHE A 234 20.61 1.71 7.09
CA PHE A 234 19.46 1.20 6.35
C PHE A 234 18.77 0.07 7.11
N VAL A 235 19.53 -0.97 7.49
CA VAL A 235 18.97 -2.13 8.19
C VAL A 235 18.39 -1.73 9.55
N THR A 236 19.09 -0.87 10.32
CA THR A 236 18.58 -0.34 11.59
C THR A 236 17.25 0.37 11.42
N ARG A 237 17.13 1.21 10.39
CA ARG A 237 15.88 1.92 10.07
C ARG A 237 14.75 0.96 9.67
N VAL A 238 15.04 -0.06 8.87
CA VAL A 238 14.05 -1.08 8.45
C VAL A 238 13.56 -1.88 9.66
N LEU A 239 14.47 -2.30 10.54
CA LEU A 239 14.12 -3.05 11.75
C LEU A 239 13.22 -2.25 12.70
N ALA A 240 13.42 -0.94 12.82
CA ALA A 240 12.63 -0.06 13.67
C ALA A 240 11.24 0.29 13.10
N GLN A 241 10.95 -0.09 11.84
CA GLN A 241 9.67 0.23 11.19
C GLN A 241 8.66 -0.91 11.31
N PRO A 242 7.35 -0.62 11.18
CA PRO A 242 6.33 -1.63 10.97
C PRO A 242 6.68 -2.49 9.75
N LYS A 243 6.35 -3.78 9.82
CA LYS A 243 6.56 -4.76 8.75
C LYS A 243 5.25 -5.47 8.44
N VAL A 244 5.03 -5.81 7.17
CA VAL A 244 3.95 -6.70 6.75
C VAL A 244 4.59 -7.99 6.26
N TRP A 245 4.50 -9.04 7.07
CA TRP A 245 5.13 -10.33 6.81
C TRP A 245 4.45 -11.07 5.66
N LEU A 246 5.25 -11.58 4.75
CA LEU A 246 4.84 -12.44 3.64
C LEU A 246 5.24 -13.90 3.92
N ILE A 247 6.50 -14.13 4.32
CA ILE A 247 7.08 -15.44 4.67
C ILE A 247 7.87 -15.24 5.96
N GLY A 248 7.83 -16.22 6.87
CA GLY A 248 8.54 -16.17 8.15
C GLY A 248 7.98 -15.15 9.13
N GLY A 249 8.81 -14.69 10.07
CA GLY A 249 8.44 -13.76 11.14
C GLY A 249 9.63 -13.03 11.76
N GLU A 250 9.39 -12.31 12.85
CA GLU A 250 10.42 -11.53 13.57
C GLU A 250 11.57 -12.40 14.09
N ASP A 251 11.26 -13.65 14.45
CA ASP A 251 12.27 -14.61 14.98
C ASP A 251 13.35 -14.95 13.95
N GLU A 252 13.02 -14.89 12.66
CA GLU A 252 13.96 -15.14 11.56
C GLU A 252 14.96 -13.99 11.36
N LEU A 253 14.70 -12.81 11.92
CA LEU A 253 15.60 -11.65 11.87
C LEU A 253 16.64 -11.68 13.01
N ALA A 254 16.39 -12.45 14.06
CA ALA A 254 17.33 -12.62 15.13
C ALA A 254 18.55 -13.39 14.62
N ALA A 255 19.71 -12.74 14.59
CA ALA A 255 20.97 -13.37 14.22
C ALA A 255 21.25 -14.55 15.15
N ARG A 256 21.18 -15.77 14.64
CA ARG A 256 21.78 -16.96 15.28
C ARG A 256 23.27 -16.96 15.09
#